data_cfbf313fd2e85b52b11ca083c53dd31b
#
_entry.id   cfbf313fd2e85b52b11ca083c53dd31b
#
_cell.length_a   1.000
_cell.length_b   1.000
_cell.length_c   1.000
_cell.angle_alpha   90.00
_cell.angle_beta   90.00
_cell.angle_gamma   90.00
#
_symmetry.space_group_name_H-M   'P 1'
#
loop_
_entity.id
_entity.type
_entity.pdbx_description
1 polymer ?
#
loop_
_entity_poly.entity_id
_entity_poly.type
_entity_poly.pdbx_seq_one_letter_code
_entity_poly.pdbx_strand_id
1 'polypeptide(L)'
;MLMKAQTDKSLLLLKECLQKEVMMNAKSFSWPRVIHKAIKCPRRRYYFWWRIASYWYQNKTGFLKQAALRINRKLTLKYGTEIELGARIMPGLVISHHQGIVINGSAVIGHSFRIRQNTTIGITGSNPSKLPISIRIGNNVSIGANSCIIADQIIIGDNVVIGAMSFINKDLPDNSNVITEKTLRITVRETEPQDLKSVSDS
;
A
#
# COMPACT_ATOMS: atom_id res chain seq x y z
N MET A 1 -21.16 -10.88 25.21
CA MET A 1 -20.30 -12.02 24.83
C MET A 1 -19.67 -11.84 23.44
N LEU A 2 -20.43 -11.50 22.40
CA LEU A 2 -19.95 -11.29 21.02
C LEU A 2 -18.86 -10.21 20.87
N MET A 3 -18.99 -9.07 21.51
CA MET A 3 -17.97 -7.98 21.43
C MET A 3 -16.61 -8.37 22.00
N LYS A 4 -16.56 -9.16 23.07
CA LYS A 4 -15.32 -9.65 23.67
C LYS A 4 -14.61 -10.64 22.73
N ALA A 5 -15.35 -11.58 22.16
CA ALA A 5 -14.83 -12.54 21.18
C ALA A 5 -14.27 -11.85 19.90
N GLN A 6 -14.93 -10.80 19.44
CA GLN A 6 -14.46 -10.00 18.29
C GLN A 6 -13.16 -9.25 18.61
N THR A 7 -13.07 -8.68 19.81
CA THR A 7 -11.85 -7.97 20.28
C THR A 7 -10.68 -8.94 20.43
N ASP A 8 -10.92 -10.14 20.95
CA ASP A 8 -9.89 -11.16 21.10
C ASP A 8 -9.36 -11.65 19.75
N LYS A 9 -10.24 -11.82 18.75
CA LYS A 9 -9.87 -12.21 17.40
C LYS A 9 -9.02 -11.11 16.69
N SER A 10 -9.40 -9.85 16.85
CA SER A 10 -8.66 -8.74 16.27
C SER A 10 -7.29 -8.52 16.94
N LEU A 11 -7.17 -8.80 18.24
CA LEU A 11 -5.88 -8.75 18.94
C LEU A 11 -4.96 -9.90 18.51
N LEU A 12 -5.52 -11.08 18.26
CA LEU A 12 -4.77 -12.24 17.75
C LEU A 12 -4.19 -11.90 16.35
N LEU A 13 -5.01 -11.34 15.47
CA LEU A 13 -4.58 -10.89 14.14
C LEU A 13 -3.46 -9.85 14.22
N LEU A 14 -3.57 -8.86 15.13
CA LEU A 14 -2.51 -7.90 15.37
C LEU A 14 -1.18 -8.58 15.76
N LYS A 15 -1.23 -9.56 16.67
CA LYS A 15 -0.04 -10.32 17.10
C LYS A 15 0.58 -11.07 15.93
N GLU A 16 -0.21 -11.70 15.07
CA GLU A 16 0.28 -12.37 13.87
C GLU A 16 0.97 -11.39 12.90
N CYS A 17 0.36 -10.24 12.64
CA CYS A 17 0.98 -9.20 11.81
C CYS A 17 2.34 -8.78 12.38
N LEU A 18 2.39 -8.46 13.66
CA LEU A 18 3.63 -8.04 14.32
C LEU A 18 4.68 -9.15 14.37
N GLN A 19 4.25 -10.42 14.48
CA GLN A 19 5.12 -11.57 14.41
C GLN A 19 5.82 -11.66 13.05
N LYS A 20 5.04 -11.58 11.94
CA LYS A 20 5.57 -11.71 10.58
C LYS A 20 6.36 -10.50 10.12
N GLU A 21 5.92 -9.28 10.46
CA GLU A 21 6.45 -8.03 9.89
C GLU A 21 7.50 -7.34 10.76
N VAL A 22 7.42 -7.51 12.09
CA VAL A 22 8.33 -6.87 13.04
C VAL A 22 9.32 -7.87 13.64
N MET A 23 8.85 -9.00 14.15
CA MET A 23 9.75 -10.01 14.73
C MET A 23 10.53 -10.75 13.65
N MET A 24 9.89 -11.16 12.55
CA MET A 24 10.49 -11.86 11.42
C MET A 24 11.34 -13.07 11.83
N ASN A 25 10.86 -13.85 12.80
CA ASN A 25 11.51 -15.07 13.27
C ASN A 25 10.47 -16.09 13.78
N ALA A 26 10.88 -17.36 13.91
CA ALA A 26 10.05 -18.47 14.36
C ALA A 26 9.81 -18.52 15.89
N LYS A 27 10.38 -17.59 16.67
CA LYS A 27 10.19 -17.55 18.12
C LYS A 27 8.77 -17.15 18.49
N SER A 28 8.24 -17.64 19.59
CA SER A 28 6.93 -17.25 20.12
C SER A 28 6.78 -15.73 20.26
N PHE A 29 5.57 -15.21 20.06
CA PHE A 29 5.26 -13.78 20.18
C PHE A 29 5.64 -13.23 21.57
N SER A 30 6.25 -12.05 21.58
CA SER A 30 6.63 -11.35 22.82
C SER A 30 6.61 -9.84 22.60
N TRP A 31 5.81 -9.12 23.38
CA TRP A 31 5.75 -7.66 23.32
C TRP A 31 7.09 -6.97 23.53
N PRO A 32 7.91 -7.32 24.54
CA PRO A 32 9.23 -6.69 24.71
C PRO A 32 10.13 -6.86 23.49
N ARG A 33 10.11 -8.03 22.84
CA ARG A 33 10.89 -8.27 21.60
C ARG A 33 10.38 -7.46 20.42
N VAL A 34 9.07 -7.35 20.25
CA VAL A 34 8.46 -6.53 19.20
C VAL A 34 8.86 -5.07 19.37
N ILE A 35 8.70 -4.52 20.57
CA ILE A 35 9.05 -3.13 20.90
C ILE A 35 10.53 -2.89 20.68
N HIS A 36 11.39 -3.76 21.19
CA HIS A 36 12.85 -3.66 21.00
C HIS A 36 13.23 -3.62 19.51
N LYS A 37 12.64 -4.49 18.69
CA LYS A 37 12.91 -4.51 17.26
C LYS A 37 12.35 -3.30 16.52
N ALA A 38 11.18 -2.78 16.91
CA ALA A 38 10.61 -1.55 16.36
C ALA A 38 11.50 -0.33 16.67
N ILE A 39 12.13 -0.30 17.84
CA ILE A 39 13.08 0.77 18.21
C ILE A 39 14.38 0.66 17.41
N LYS A 40 15.01 -0.52 17.40
CA LYS A 40 16.32 -0.73 16.77
C LYS A 40 16.30 -0.72 15.24
N CYS A 41 15.21 -1.17 14.60
CA CYS A 41 15.14 -1.34 13.15
C CYS A 41 14.20 -0.33 12.52
N PRO A 42 14.69 0.73 11.84
CA PRO A 42 13.86 1.76 11.22
C PRO A 42 12.79 1.22 10.26
N ARG A 43 13.14 0.20 9.46
CA ARG A 43 12.19 -0.47 8.54
C ARG A 43 11.01 -1.11 9.26
N ARG A 44 11.24 -1.71 10.45
CA ARG A 44 10.19 -2.39 11.24
C ARG A 44 9.33 -1.43 12.02
N ARG A 45 9.83 -0.23 12.28
CA ARG A 45 9.12 0.82 13.02
C ARG A 45 7.85 1.26 12.33
N TYR A 46 7.86 1.36 10.98
CA TYR A 46 6.66 1.67 10.21
C TYR A 46 5.55 0.64 10.47
N TYR A 47 5.84 -0.65 10.25
CA TYR A 47 4.87 -1.72 10.43
C TYR A 47 4.31 -1.73 11.86
N PHE A 48 5.17 -1.60 12.87
CA PHE A 48 4.75 -1.58 14.27
C PHE A 48 3.71 -0.49 14.53
N TRP A 49 4.04 0.76 14.19
CA TRP A 49 3.15 1.87 14.47
C TRP A 49 1.91 1.87 13.60
N TRP A 50 2.01 1.50 12.34
CA TRP A 50 0.85 1.40 11.46
C TRP A 50 -0.11 0.31 11.94
N ARG A 51 0.39 -0.87 12.33
CA ARG A 51 -0.45 -1.96 12.84
C ARG A 51 -1.14 -1.60 14.15
N ILE A 52 -0.45 -0.96 15.08
CA ILE A 52 -1.06 -0.44 16.33
C ILE A 52 -2.13 0.61 16.01
N ALA A 53 -1.84 1.58 15.14
CA ALA A 53 -2.80 2.61 14.76
C ALA A 53 -4.02 2.01 14.06
N SER A 54 -3.85 1.10 13.11
CA SER A 54 -4.95 0.41 12.42
C SER A 54 -5.82 -0.38 13.40
N TYR A 55 -5.21 -1.12 14.33
CA TYR A 55 -5.96 -1.83 15.38
C TYR A 55 -6.76 -0.88 16.26
N TRP A 56 -6.19 0.24 16.72
CA TRP A 56 -6.91 1.22 17.52
C TRP A 56 -8.04 1.89 16.75
N TYR A 57 -7.80 2.28 15.50
CA TYR A 57 -8.81 2.91 14.66
C TYR A 57 -10.02 2.02 14.44
N GLN A 58 -9.81 0.73 14.19
CA GLN A 58 -10.86 -0.23 13.88
C GLN A 58 -11.59 -0.78 15.11
N ASN A 59 -10.94 -0.81 16.29
CA ASN A 59 -11.46 -1.50 17.47
C ASN A 59 -11.64 -0.60 18.71
N LYS A 60 -11.27 0.67 18.64
CA LYS A 60 -11.37 1.62 19.78
C LYS A 60 -12.09 2.88 19.35
N THR A 61 -12.56 3.62 20.35
CA THR A 61 -13.26 4.91 20.20
C THR A 61 -12.54 6.00 20.98
N GLY A 62 -13.03 7.22 20.91
CA GLY A 62 -12.52 8.35 21.71
C GLY A 62 -11.04 8.62 21.49
N PHE A 63 -10.30 8.80 22.58
CA PHE A 63 -8.90 9.19 22.58
C PHE A 63 -7.99 8.27 21.77
N LEU A 64 -8.14 6.96 21.87
CA LEU A 64 -7.30 6.00 21.15
C LEU A 64 -7.51 6.07 19.63
N LYS A 65 -8.74 6.29 19.18
CA LYS A 65 -9.02 6.49 17.75
C LYS A 65 -8.36 7.78 17.23
N GLN A 66 -8.42 8.88 18.02
CA GLN A 66 -7.73 10.12 17.67
C GLN A 66 -6.19 9.98 17.68
N ALA A 67 -5.66 9.24 18.63
CA ALA A 67 -4.23 8.92 18.67
C ALA A 67 -3.79 8.12 17.43
N ALA A 68 -4.60 7.16 16.98
CA ALA A 68 -4.35 6.39 15.77
C ALA A 68 -4.24 7.30 14.52
N LEU A 69 -5.17 8.24 14.34
CA LEU A 69 -5.14 9.21 13.24
C LEU A 69 -3.87 10.07 13.26
N ARG A 70 -3.48 10.54 14.45
CA ARG A 70 -2.24 11.33 14.62
C ARG A 70 -0.99 10.51 14.29
N ILE A 71 -0.95 9.23 14.71
CA ILE A 71 0.15 8.31 14.38
C ILE A 71 0.22 8.12 12.87
N ASN A 72 -0.90 7.80 12.22
CA ASN A 72 -0.94 7.58 10.78
C ASN A 72 -0.44 8.80 10.00
N ARG A 73 -0.92 10.00 10.34
CA ARG A 73 -0.44 11.26 9.74
C ARG A 73 1.08 11.43 9.88
N LYS A 74 1.65 11.14 11.06
CA LYS A 74 3.10 11.20 11.28
C LYS A 74 3.85 10.17 10.43
N LEU A 75 3.28 8.97 10.24
CA LEU A 75 3.87 7.95 9.39
C LEU A 75 3.86 8.37 7.91
N THR A 76 2.74 8.91 7.42
CA THR A 76 2.63 9.44 6.05
C THR A 76 3.68 10.52 5.80
N LEU A 77 3.79 11.51 6.69
CA LEU A 77 4.78 12.60 6.56
C LEU A 77 6.23 12.10 6.62
N LYS A 78 6.50 11.09 7.45
CA LYS A 78 7.86 10.58 7.64
C LYS A 78 8.32 9.62 6.55
N TYR A 79 7.42 8.78 6.06
CA TYR A 79 7.78 7.68 5.15
C TYR A 79 7.28 7.89 3.71
N GLY A 80 6.44 8.89 3.45
CA GLY A 80 5.81 9.08 2.15
C GLY A 80 4.88 7.92 1.76
N THR A 81 4.32 7.22 2.78
CA THR A 81 3.44 6.06 2.60
C THR A 81 2.13 6.35 3.29
N GLU A 82 1.07 6.42 2.52
CA GLU A 82 -0.29 6.65 2.98
C GLU A 82 -1.10 5.36 2.86
N ILE A 83 -1.24 4.64 3.95
CA ILE A 83 -2.20 3.54 4.05
C ILE A 83 -3.28 3.98 5.02
N GLU A 84 -4.49 4.17 4.51
CA GLU A 84 -5.62 4.56 5.34
C GLU A 84 -5.93 3.48 6.39
N LEU A 85 -6.28 3.92 7.61
CA LEU A 85 -6.49 3.01 8.74
C LEU A 85 -7.72 2.10 8.61
N GLY A 86 -8.59 2.38 7.64
CA GLY A 86 -9.70 1.51 7.25
C GLY A 86 -9.28 0.27 6.49
N ALA A 87 -8.14 0.31 5.79
CA ALA A 87 -7.63 -0.81 5.01
C ALA A 87 -7.38 -2.04 5.89
N ARG A 88 -7.83 -3.20 5.42
CA ARG A 88 -7.65 -4.49 6.08
C ARG A 88 -6.61 -5.28 5.32
N ILE A 89 -5.41 -5.36 5.84
CA ILE A 89 -4.30 -6.09 5.23
C ILE A 89 -3.91 -7.23 6.15
N MET A 90 -4.00 -8.46 5.63
CA MET A 90 -3.65 -9.67 6.36
C MET A 90 -2.15 -9.75 6.66
N PRO A 91 -1.69 -10.63 7.54
CA PRO A 91 -0.29 -10.74 7.93
C PRO A 91 0.68 -11.00 6.77
N GLY A 92 1.84 -10.35 6.81
CA GLY A 92 2.91 -10.55 5.83
C GLY A 92 3.00 -9.44 4.79
N LEU A 93 2.56 -8.22 5.13
CA LEU A 93 2.78 -7.03 4.31
C LEU A 93 4.28 -6.76 4.14
N VAL A 94 4.72 -6.59 2.90
CA VAL A 94 6.08 -6.21 2.53
C VAL A 94 6.07 -4.95 1.70
N ILE A 95 6.64 -3.89 2.23
CA ILE A 95 6.88 -2.62 1.51
C ILE A 95 8.37 -2.54 1.18
N SER A 96 8.71 -2.62 -0.10
CA SER A 96 10.12 -2.60 -0.51
C SER A 96 10.73 -1.20 -0.41
N HIS A 97 10.02 -0.18 -0.86
CA HIS A 97 10.39 1.23 -0.77
C HIS A 97 9.15 2.05 -0.42
N HIS A 98 9.26 2.91 0.57
CA HIS A 98 8.11 3.59 1.17
C HIS A 98 7.55 4.77 0.36
N GLN A 99 8.28 5.36 -0.56
CA GLN A 99 7.89 6.60 -1.21
C GLN A 99 6.69 6.45 -2.16
N GLY A 100 5.68 7.32 -2.02
CA GLY A 100 4.57 7.44 -2.95
C GLY A 100 3.57 6.28 -2.94
N ILE A 101 3.51 5.49 -1.87
CA ILE A 101 2.50 4.43 -1.73
C ILE A 101 1.22 5.02 -1.17
N VAL A 102 0.10 4.75 -1.85
CA VAL A 102 -1.25 5.13 -1.39
C VAL A 102 -2.15 3.91 -1.43
N ILE A 103 -2.82 3.59 -0.31
CA ILE A 103 -3.80 2.51 -0.23
C ILE A 103 -5.08 3.05 0.43
N ASN A 104 -6.18 2.99 -0.32
CA ASN A 104 -7.51 3.42 0.13
C ASN A 104 -8.04 2.54 1.27
N GLY A 105 -8.77 3.16 2.18
CA GLY A 105 -9.31 2.51 3.38
C GLY A 105 -10.36 1.41 3.14
N SER A 106 -10.93 1.34 1.95
CA SER A 106 -11.87 0.28 1.56
C SER A 106 -11.18 -1.01 1.13
N ALA A 107 -9.85 -1.00 0.97
CA ALA A 107 -9.11 -2.16 0.50
C ALA A 107 -9.09 -3.29 1.53
N VAL A 108 -9.40 -4.51 1.05
CA VAL A 108 -9.27 -5.77 1.78
C VAL A 108 -8.24 -6.62 1.05
N ILE A 109 -7.10 -6.85 1.71
CA ILE A 109 -5.92 -7.46 1.10
C ILE A 109 -5.53 -8.72 1.88
N GLY A 110 -5.28 -9.80 1.16
CA GLY A 110 -4.89 -11.10 1.69
C GLY A 110 -3.49 -11.15 2.30
N HIS A 111 -3.04 -12.37 2.59
CA HIS A 111 -1.74 -12.65 3.20
C HIS A 111 -0.58 -12.42 2.21
N SER A 112 0.62 -12.12 2.77
CA SER A 112 1.87 -12.04 2.00
C SER A 112 1.85 -11.05 0.83
N PHE A 113 1.15 -9.94 1.03
CA PHE A 113 1.05 -8.86 0.07
C PHE A 113 2.36 -8.07 -0.05
N ARG A 114 2.80 -7.82 -1.28
CA ARG A 114 4.02 -7.08 -1.59
C ARG A 114 3.73 -5.87 -2.45
N ILE A 115 4.25 -4.72 -2.06
CA ILE A 115 4.05 -3.45 -2.77
C ILE A 115 5.36 -2.66 -2.85
N ARG A 116 5.53 -1.93 -3.94
CA ARG A 116 6.71 -1.08 -4.19
C ARG A 116 6.32 0.38 -4.26
N GLN A 117 7.34 1.24 -4.34
CA GLN A 117 7.19 2.69 -4.38
C GLN A 117 6.28 3.17 -5.52
N ASN A 118 5.68 4.35 -5.34
CA ASN A 118 4.82 5.03 -6.31
C ASN A 118 3.67 4.14 -6.80
N THR A 119 3.07 3.36 -5.90
CA THR A 119 1.95 2.48 -6.22
C THR A 119 0.69 3.00 -5.53
N THR A 120 -0.37 3.15 -6.30
CA THR A 120 -1.67 3.60 -5.80
C THR A 120 -2.70 2.47 -5.90
N ILE A 121 -3.41 2.20 -4.80
CA ILE A 121 -4.62 1.40 -4.74
C ILE A 121 -5.74 2.34 -4.30
N GLY A 122 -6.55 2.79 -5.26
CA GLY A 122 -7.51 3.86 -5.06
C GLY A 122 -8.84 3.62 -5.74
N ILE A 123 -9.73 4.60 -5.57
CA ILE A 123 -11.06 4.64 -6.15
C ILE A 123 -11.11 5.66 -7.28
N THR A 124 -12.10 5.56 -8.15
CA THR A 124 -12.26 6.49 -9.29
C THR A 124 -12.68 7.89 -8.84
N GLY A 125 -13.27 8.02 -7.66
CA GLY A 125 -13.79 9.27 -7.11
C GLY A 125 -15.14 9.72 -7.71
N SER A 126 -15.58 9.11 -8.78
CA SER A 126 -16.87 9.35 -9.43
C SER A 126 -17.69 8.06 -9.46
N ASN A 127 -18.30 7.67 -8.35
CA ASN A 127 -19.10 6.44 -8.27
C ASN A 127 -20.51 6.65 -8.85
N PRO A 128 -20.70 6.63 -10.18
CA PRO A 128 -21.99 6.91 -10.82
C PRO A 128 -23.04 5.86 -10.51
N SER A 129 -22.62 4.63 -10.25
CA SER A 129 -23.54 3.52 -9.92
C SER A 129 -23.99 3.54 -8.46
N LYS A 130 -23.38 4.38 -7.59
CA LYS A 130 -23.62 4.42 -6.14
C LYS A 130 -23.51 3.06 -5.44
N LEU A 131 -22.81 2.11 -6.07
CA LEU A 131 -22.54 0.80 -5.49
C LEU A 131 -21.51 0.93 -4.37
N PRO A 132 -21.53 0.03 -3.37
CA PRO A 132 -20.51 0.01 -2.33
C PRO A 132 -19.12 -0.17 -2.92
N ILE A 133 -18.17 0.64 -2.47
CA ILE A 133 -16.77 0.49 -2.84
C ILE A 133 -16.24 -0.84 -2.31
N SER A 134 -15.65 -1.66 -3.18
CA SER A 134 -15.13 -2.98 -2.86
C SER A 134 -13.83 -3.27 -3.60
N ILE A 135 -12.70 -3.01 -2.96
CA ILE A 135 -11.38 -3.35 -3.49
C ILE A 135 -10.91 -4.61 -2.76
N ARG A 136 -10.86 -5.74 -3.46
CA ARG A 136 -10.44 -7.04 -2.93
C ARG A 136 -9.17 -7.51 -3.63
N ILE A 137 -8.14 -7.80 -2.86
CA ILE A 137 -6.86 -8.32 -3.35
C ILE A 137 -6.58 -9.62 -2.57
N GLY A 138 -6.32 -10.68 -3.31
CA GLY A 138 -6.09 -12.01 -2.76
C GLY A 138 -4.76 -12.17 -2.01
N ASN A 139 -4.39 -13.42 -1.79
CA ASN A 139 -3.16 -13.79 -1.09
C ASN A 139 -1.96 -13.80 -2.07
N ASN A 140 -0.77 -13.56 -1.52
CA ASN A 140 0.48 -13.66 -2.28
C ASN A 140 0.52 -12.78 -3.54
N VAL A 141 -0.11 -11.61 -3.49
CA VAL A 141 -0.13 -10.63 -4.58
C VAL A 141 1.10 -9.72 -4.49
N SER A 142 1.75 -9.48 -5.61
CA SER A 142 2.92 -8.60 -5.73
C SER A 142 2.67 -7.50 -6.77
N ILE A 143 2.86 -6.25 -6.38
CA ILE A 143 2.66 -5.09 -7.27
C ILE A 143 4.00 -4.40 -7.51
N GLY A 144 4.34 -4.25 -8.79
CA GLY A 144 5.52 -3.54 -9.27
C GLY A 144 5.44 -2.03 -9.02
N ALA A 145 6.59 -1.37 -9.06
CA ALA A 145 6.70 0.05 -8.85
C ALA A 145 5.96 0.88 -9.92
N ASN A 146 5.52 2.08 -9.56
CA ASN A 146 4.81 3.01 -10.44
C ASN A 146 3.53 2.42 -11.06
N SER A 147 2.83 1.54 -10.35
CA SER A 147 1.59 0.91 -10.81
C SER A 147 0.39 1.52 -10.10
N CYS A 148 -0.75 1.54 -10.79
CA CYS A 148 -2.01 2.03 -10.23
C CYS A 148 -3.10 0.96 -10.38
N ILE A 149 -3.83 0.72 -9.29
CA ILE A 149 -5.09 -0.01 -9.28
C ILE A 149 -6.17 1.00 -8.93
N ILE A 150 -7.00 1.37 -9.91
CA ILE A 150 -8.02 2.41 -9.72
C ILE A 150 -9.38 1.86 -10.15
N ALA A 151 -10.20 1.55 -9.18
CA ALA A 151 -11.56 1.07 -9.41
C ALA A 151 -12.42 1.22 -8.15
N ASP A 152 -13.73 1.41 -8.32
CA ASP A 152 -14.68 1.41 -7.21
C ASP A 152 -15.05 -0.02 -6.79
N GLN A 153 -15.02 -0.95 -7.73
CA GLN A 153 -15.17 -2.38 -7.50
C GLN A 153 -14.14 -3.15 -8.30
N ILE A 154 -13.32 -3.97 -7.64
CA ILE A 154 -12.31 -4.80 -8.28
C ILE A 154 -11.98 -6.01 -7.42
N ILE A 155 -11.74 -7.14 -8.07
CA ILE A 155 -11.27 -8.37 -7.49
C ILE A 155 -9.96 -8.76 -8.17
N ILE A 156 -8.89 -8.83 -7.39
CA ILE A 156 -7.60 -9.38 -7.82
C ILE A 156 -7.42 -10.69 -7.07
N GLY A 157 -7.27 -11.78 -7.82
CA GLY A 157 -7.16 -13.12 -7.28
C GLY A 157 -5.88 -13.40 -6.50
N ASP A 158 -5.70 -14.65 -6.13
CA ASP A 158 -4.51 -15.14 -5.41
C ASP A 158 -3.31 -15.33 -6.35
N ASN A 159 -2.09 -15.21 -5.84
CA ASN A 159 -0.83 -15.44 -6.57
C ASN A 159 -0.66 -14.56 -7.83
N VAL A 160 -1.17 -13.33 -7.80
CA VAL A 160 -1.09 -12.40 -8.93
C VAL A 160 0.19 -11.58 -8.85
N VAL A 161 0.91 -11.47 -9.95
CA VAL A 161 2.07 -10.61 -10.11
C VAL A 161 1.75 -9.49 -11.10
N ILE A 162 1.72 -8.26 -10.63
CA ILE A 162 1.53 -7.06 -11.46
C ILE A 162 2.89 -6.43 -11.70
N GLY A 163 3.29 -6.38 -12.97
CA GLY A 163 4.53 -5.75 -13.42
C GLY A 163 4.58 -4.26 -13.09
N ALA A 164 5.77 -3.68 -13.14
CA ALA A 164 5.93 -2.25 -12.91
C ALA A 164 5.24 -1.40 -13.97
N MET A 165 4.80 -0.18 -13.57
CA MET A 165 4.16 0.81 -14.46
C MET A 165 2.86 0.29 -15.10
N SER A 166 2.11 -0.55 -14.40
CA SER A 166 0.83 -1.10 -14.85
C SER A 166 -0.34 -0.24 -14.36
N PHE A 167 -1.36 -0.12 -15.20
CA PHE A 167 -2.64 0.47 -14.82
C PHE A 167 -3.72 -0.61 -14.84
N ILE A 168 -4.33 -0.88 -13.69
CA ILE A 168 -5.33 -1.93 -13.49
C ILE A 168 -6.66 -1.31 -13.07
N ASN A 169 -7.70 -1.58 -13.85
CA ASN A 169 -9.06 -1.12 -13.60
C ASN A 169 -10.10 -2.21 -13.85
N LYS A 170 -9.67 -3.46 -13.94
CA LYS A 170 -10.51 -4.64 -14.14
C LYS A 170 -10.02 -5.82 -13.33
N ASP A 171 -10.90 -6.78 -13.09
CA ASP A 171 -10.60 -7.99 -12.33
C ASP A 171 -9.45 -8.78 -12.94
N LEU A 172 -8.66 -9.41 -12.07
CA LEU A 172 -7.56 -10.30 -12.45
C LEU A 172 -7.81 -11.67 -11.82
N PRO A 173 -7.80 -12.75 -12.61
CA PRO A 173 -7.95 -14.10 -12.08
C PRO A 173 -6.72 -14.55 -11.28
N ASP A 174 -6.89 -15.63 -10.52
CA ASP A 174 -5.81 -16.26 -9.77
C ASP A 174 -4.64 -16.66 -10.68
N ASN A 175 -3.43 -16.68 -10.11
CA ASN A 175 -2.20 -17.15 -10.78
C ASN A 175 -1.84 -16.37 -12.04
N SER A 176 -2.20 -15.07 -12.10
CA SER A 176 -1.96 -14.20 -13.26
C SER A 176 -0.64 -13.45 -13.15
N ASN A 177 0.04 -13.32 -14.30
CA ASN A 177 1.13 -12.37 -14.50
C ASN A 177 0.65 -11.25 -15.43
N VAL A 178 0.64 -10.02 -14.92
CA VAL A 178 0.23 -8.85 -15.70
C VAL A 178 1.46 -8.08 -16.14
N ILE A 179 1.65 -7.97 -17.44
CA ILE A 179 2.72 -7.20 -18.07
C ILE A 179 2.08 -6.14 -18.95
N THR A 180 2.43 -4.88 -18.73
CA THR A 180 1.98 -3.79 -19.59
C THR A 180 2.96 -3.59 -20.72
N GLU A 181 2.53 -3.89 -21.93
CA GLU A 181 3.31 -3.57 -23.14
C GLU A 181 3.27 -2.05 -23.38
N LYS A 182 4.44 -1.51 -23.73
CA LYS A 182 4.60 -0.06 -23.97
C LYS A 182 5.27 0.14 -25.31
N THR A 183 4.67 1.01 -26.12
CA THR A 183 5.27 1.45 -27.39
C THR A 183 5.91 2.81 -27.20
N LEU A 184 7.19 2.92 -27.55
CA LEU A 184 7.92 4.18 -27.55
C LEU A 184 7.79 4.82 -28.93
N ARG A 185 7.21 6.00 -29.01
CA ARG A 185 7.21 6.81 -30.22
C ARG A 185 8.21 7.94 -30.07
N ILE A 186 9.21 7.96 -30.95
CA ILE A 186 10.23 9.01 -30.98
C ILE A 186 9.94 9.89 -32.19
N THR A 187 9.80 11.19 -31.97
CA THR A 187 9.73 12.21 -33.02
C THR A 187 10.93 13.15 -32.87
N VAL A 188 11.69 13.30 -33.92
CA VAL A 188 12.77 14.27 -33.97
C VAL A 188 12.13 15.63 -34.31
N ARG A 189 12.43 16.62 -33.51
CA ARG A 189 12.05 18.01 -33.83
C ARG A 189 13.02 18.54 -34.90
N GLU A 190 12.49 19.01 -36.01
CA GLU A 190 13.29 19.80 -36.95
C GLU A 190 13.66 21.12 -36.28
N THR A 191 14.95 21.34 -36.04
CA THR A 191 15.46 22.63 -35.63
C THR A 191 15.57 23.47 -36.87
N GLU A 192 14.82 24.57 -36.95
CA GLU A 192 15.07 25.62 -38.00
C GLU A 192 16.53 26.04 -37.92
N PRO A 193 17.21 26.21 -39.09
CA PRO A 193 18.57 26.70 -39.12
C PRO A 193 18.58 28.09 -38.42
N GLN A 194 19.39 28.24 -37.39
CA GLN A 194 19.67 29.58 -36.85
C GLN A 194 20.40 30.34 -37.93
N ASP A 195 19.73 31.34 -38.51
CA ASP A 195 20.38 32.34 -39.37
C ASP A 195 21.57 32.91 -38.60
N LEU A 196 22.76 32.49 -38.98
CA LEU A 196 23.99 33.14 -38.61
C LEU A 196 23.95 34.55 -39.23
N LYS A 197 23.30 35.48 -38.51
CA LYS A 197 23.50 36.90 -38.83
C LYS A 197 24.97 37.18 -38.62
N SER A 198 25.65 37.27 -39.74
CA SER A 198 27.00 37.77 -39.91
C SER A 198 27.18 39.03 -39.07
N VAL A 199 28.06 38.94 -38.08
CA VAL A 199 28.72 40.13 -37.55
C VAL A 199 29.77 40.50 -38.59
N SER A 200 29.39 41.35 -39.56
CA SER A 200 30.31 42.06 -40.40
C SER A 200 30.29 43.53 -39.95
N ASP A 201 31.45 44.00 -39.59
CA ASP A 201 31.99 45.33 -39.67
C ASP A 201 31.42 46.46 -38.80
N SER A 202 32.15 46.82 -37.79
CA SER A 202 32.74 48.17 -37.70
C SER A 202 33.81 48.22 -36.60
#